data_b9fcd77206b6be16910a18372ae563ee
#
_entry.id   b9fcd77206b6be16910a18372ae563ee
#
_cell.length_a   1.000
_cell.length_b   1.000
_cell.length_c   1.000
_cell.angle_alpha   90.00
_cell.angle_beta   90.00
_cell.angle_gamma   90.00
#
_symmetry.space_group_name_H-M   'P 1'
#
loop_
_entity.id
_entity.type
_entity.pdbx_description
1 polymer ?
#
loop_
_entity_poly.entity_id
_entity_poly.type
_entity_poly.pdbx_seq_one_letter_code
_entity_poly.pdbx_strand_id
1 'polypeptide(L)'
;AEELRQPGPGAERSPLNRVRIASQSWRRGGLGSKMLVTLTLRNANDFAVKDIEIACAFIRRDGSPMTERKRLIPDTIAMKSRKTYSQMLIGFVNVNANKAKCSVVTASRA
;
A
#
# COMPACT_ATOMS: atom_id res chain seq x y z
N ALA A 1 9.27 18.93 -22.91
CA ALA A 1 8.94 18.73 -22.90
C ALA A 1 8.79 18.48 -22.48
N GLU A 2 8.90 18.49 -22.57
CA GLU A 2 8.50 18.27 -22.48
C GLU A 2 8.37 17.82 -22.07
N GLU A 3 8.60 17.74 -21.97
CA GLU A 3 8.25 17.34 -21.80
C GLU A 3 8.12 16.92 -21.28
N LEU A 4 8.45 17.10 -20.95
CA LEU A 4 8.09 16.84 -20.64
C LEU A 4 7.81 16.33 -20.54
N ARG A 5 8.06 16.14 -20.62
CA ARG A 5 7.65 15.89 -20.84
C ARG A 5 6.80 15.19 -20.92
N GLN A 6 7.11 15.35 -21.77
CA GLN A 6 5.83 14.66 -21.93
C GLN A 6 6.00 13.16 -21.78
N PRO A 7 5.42 12.56 -20.81
CA PRO A 7 5.49 11.11 -20.67
C PRO A 7 4.77 10.42 -21.82
N GLY A 8 5.31 9.31 -22.30
CA GLY A 8 4.63 8.50 -23.29
C GLY A 8 3.40 7.83 -22.73
N PRO A 9 2.61 7.14 -23.59
CA PRO A 9 1.40 6.47 -23.14
C PRO A 9 1.63 5.51 -21.98
N GLY A 10 2.77 4.84 -21.93
CA GLY A 10 3.09 3.94 -20.83
C GLY A 10 3.22 4.66 -19.51
N ALA A 11 3.84 5.84 -19.51
CA ALA A 11 4.00 6.62 -18.28
C ALA A 11 2.66 7.18 -17.80
N GLU A 12 1.81 7.61 -18.71
CA GLU A 12 0.47 8.09 -18.37
C GLU A 12 -0.38 6.98 -17.77
N ARG A 13 -0.08 5.76 -18.12
CA ARG A 13 -0.79 4.59 -17.65
C ARG A 13 -0.01 3.82 -16.61
N SER A 14 0.86 4.51 -15.89
CA SER A 14 1.58 3.86 -14.81
C SER A 14 0.61 3.19 -13.86
N PRO A 15 0.79 1.89 -13.55
CA PRO A 15 -0.10 1.20 -12.63
C PRO A 15 -0.24 1.92 -11.29
N LEU A 16 0.83 2.53 -10.83
CA LEU A 16 0.85 3.20 -9.55
C LEU A 16 -0.16 4.34 -9.46
N ASN A 17 -0.39 5.06 -10.56
CA ASN A 17 -1.27 6.22 -10.55
C ASN A 17 -2.72 5.88 -10.27
N ARG A 18 -3.13 4.66 -10.54
CA ARG A 18 -4.52 4.24 -10.40
C ARG A 18 -4.73 3.04 -9.50
N VAL A 19 -3.73 2.73 -8.70
CA VAL A 19 -3.85 1.72 -7.64
C VAL A 19 -3.87 2.46 -6.32
N ARG A 20 -4.91 2.26 -5.53
CA ARG A 20 -5.10 2.99 -4.28
C ARG A 20 -5.57 2.07 -3.17
N ILE A 21 -5.27 2.48 -1.96
CA ILE A 21 -5.86 1.86 -0.78
C ILE A 21 -7.21 2.53 -0.56
N ALA A 22 -8.28 1.79 -0.81
CA ALA A 22 -9.65 2.31 -0.66
C ALA A 22 -10.05 2.40 0.81
N SER A 23 -9.56 1.47 1.62
CA SER A 23 -9.80 1.51 3.05
C SER A 23 -8.67 0.79 3.75
N GLN A 24 -8.38 1.19 4.98
CA GLN A 24 -7.34 0.54 5.77
C GLN A 24 -7.65 0.67 7.26
N SER A 25 -7.28 -0.37 7.99
CA SER A 25 -7.31 -0.38 9.44
C SER A 25 -6.19 -1.29 9.92
N TRP A 26 -5.78 -1.12 11.17
CA TRP A 26 -4.73 -1.98 11.71
C TRP A 26 -4.98 -2.26 13.19
N ARG A 27 -4.39 -3.35 13.65
CA ARG A 27 -4.44 -3.69 15.05
C ARG A 27 -3.16 -4.40 15.45
N ARG A 28 -2.91 -4.45 16.73
CA ARG A 28 -1.78 -5.20 17.27
C ARG A 28 -2.19 -6.64 17.48
N GLY A 29 -1.26 -7.54 17.15
CA GLY A 29 -1.40 -8.95 17.44
C GLY A 29 -0.17 -9.47 18.14
N GLY A 30 -0.16 -10.76 18.51
CA GLY A 30 1.00 -11.40 19.09
C GLY A 30 1.57 -10.66 20.29
N LEU A 31 0.83 -10.57 21.37
CA LEU A 31 1.26 -9.85 22.59
C LEU A 31 1.56 -8.37 22.35
N GLY A 32 0.97 -7.79 21.32
CA GLY A 32 1.10 -6.37 21.05
C GLY A 32 2.31 -5.97 20.23
N SER A 33 3.11 -6.92 19.75
CA SER A 33 4.35 -6.62 19.02
C SER A 33 4.22 -6.72 17.51
N LYS A 34 3.13 -7.28 17.00
CA LYS A 34 2.93 -7.46 15.56
C LYS A 34 1.89 -6.50 15.04
N MET A 35 2.10 -6.00 13.82
CA MET A 35 1.12 -5.17 13.14
C MET A 35 0.35 -6.00 12.14
N LEU A 36 -0.95 -6.06 12.33
CA LEU A 36 -1.86 -6.72 11.41
C LEU A 36 -2.72 -5.65 10.72
N VAL A 37 -2.67 -5.63 9.40
CA VAL A 37 -3.38 -4.62 8.61
C VAL A 37 -4.46 -5.28 7.79
N THR A 38 -5.64 -4.70 7.80
CA THR A 38 -6.71 -5.05 6.89
C THR A 38 -6.87 -3.88 5.93
N LEU A 39 -6.71 -4.15 4.65
CA LEU A 39 -6.82 -3.11 3.66
C LEU A 39 -7.49 -3.62 2.38
N THR A 40 -8.10 -2.70 1.66
CA THR A 40 -8.70 -2.96 0.36
C THR A 40 -7.92 -2.18 -0.67
N LEU A 41 -7.37 -2.89 -1.65
CA LEU A 41 -6.70 -2.30 -2.79
C LEU A 41 -7.67 -2.20 -3.95
N ARG A 42 -7.71 -1.04 -4.60
CA ARG A 42 -8.51 -0.83 -5.78
C ARG A 42 -7.62 -0.56 -6.97
N ASN A 43 -7.81 -1.34 -8.01
CA ASN A 43 -7.16 -1.14 -9.29
C ASN A 43 -8.15 -0.46 -10.24
N ALA A 44 -7.93 0.82 -10.50
CA ALA A 44 -8.78 1.58 -11.43
C ALA A 44 -8.20 1.63 -12.84
N ASN A 45 -7.16 0.87 -13.10
CA ASN A 45 -6.57 0.76 -14.43
C ASN A 45 -7.43 -0.07 -15.38
N ASP A 46 -7.19 0.12 -16.66
CA ASP A 46 -7.82 -0.67 -17.72
C ASP A 46 -7.11 -1.99 -17.97
N PHE A 47 -6.23 -2.39 -17.07
CA PHE A 47 -5.47 -3.63 -17.16
C PHE A 47 -5.24 -4.16 -15.76
N ALA A 48 -4.92 -5.45 -15.65
CA ALA A 48 -4.61 -6.06 -14.36
C ALA A 48 -3.24 -5.59 -13.86
N VAL A 49 -3.09 -5.53 -12.54
CA VAL A 49 -1.82 -5.18 -11.88
C VAL A 49 -1.39 -6.31 -10.96
N LYS A 50 -0.10 -6.37 -10.69
CA LYS A 50 0.48 -7.38 -9.81
C LYS A 50 1.68 -6.78 -9.05
N ASP A 51 2.22 -7.59 -8.15
CA ASP A 51 3.43 -7.24 -7.39
C ASP A 51 3.32 -5.84 -6.79
N ILE A 52 2.26 -5.65 -6.02
CA ILE A 52 1.98 -4.36 -5.41
C ILE A 52 2.74 -4.27 -4.09
N GLU A 53 3.59 -3.27 -3.96
CA GLU A 53 4.29 -3.03 -2.72
C GLU A 53 3.60 -1.91 -1.97
N ILE A 54 3.30 -2.15 -0.70
CA ILE A 54 2.76 -1.15 0.19
C ILE A 54 3.80 -0.81 1.25
N ALA A 55 3.77 0.43 1.71
CA ALA A 55 4.60 0.89 2.80
C ALA A 55 3.70 1.44 3.89
N CYS A 56 3.93 1.01 5.12
CA CYS A 56 3.17 1.46 6.26
C CYS A 56 4.11 2.21 7.21
N ALA A 57 3.82 3.47 7.42
CA ALA A 57 4.58 4.34 8.31
C ALA A 57 3.91 4.37 9.68
N PHE A 58 4.71 4.23 10.73
CA PHE A 58 4.23 4.31 12.10
C PHE A 58 4.44 5.72 12.63
N ILE A 59 3.49 6.19 13.40
CA ILE A 59 3.48 7.55 13.93
C ILE A 59 3.26 7.48 15.42
N ARG A 60 4.06 8.23 16.17
CA ARG A 60 3.90 8.35 17.61
C ARG A 60 2.70 9.21 17.94
N ARG A 61 2.32 9.19 19.24
CA ARG A 61 1.19 9.98 19.70
C ARG A 61 1.35 11.47 19.43
N ASP A 62 2.57 11.96 19.45
CA ASP A 62 2.85 13.38 19.20
C ASP A 62 2.90 13.73 17.71
N GLY A 63 2.68 12.75 16.83
CA GLY A 63 2.70 12.96 15.40
C GLY A 63 4.06 12.77 14.74
N SER A 64 5.11 12.51 15.52
CA SER A 64 6.45 12.33 14.95
C SER A 64 6.56 10.96 14.28
N PRO A 65 7.31 10.86 13.18
CA PRO A 65 7.49 9.59 12.49
C PRO A 65 8.37 8.65 13.30
N MET A 66 8.11 7.35 13.17
CA MET A 66 8.93 6.31 13.76
C MET A 66 9.64 5.52 12.65
N THR A 67 9.14 4.34 12.38
CA THR A 67 9.72 3.48 11.36
C THR A 67 8.69 3.21 10.27
N GLU A 68 9.21 2.76 9.13
CA GLU A 68 8.38 2.37 8.01
C GLU A 68 8.61 0.89 7.73
N ARG A 69 7.54 0.18 7.42
CA ARG A 69 7.61 -1.23 7.03
C ARG A 69 6.98 -1.39 5.66
N LYS A 70 7.57 -2.24 4.85
CA LYS A 70 7.08 -2.51 3.51
C LYS A 70 6.64 -3.95 3.39
N ARG A 71 5.64 -4.17 2.55
CA ARG A 71 5.15 -5.50 2.25
C ARG A 71 4.83 -5.62 0.78
N LEU A 72 5.35 -6.66 0.15
CA LEU A 72 5.01 -7.00 -1.23
C LEU A 72 3.77 -7.90 -1.23
N ILE A 73 2.81 -7.54 -2.05
CA ILE A 73 1.62 -8.34 -2.29
C ILE A 73 1.76 -8.91 -3.71
N PRO A 74 2.13 -10.19 -3.85
CA PRO A 74 2.40 -10.78 -5.16
C PRO A 74 1.14 -11.22 -5.90
N ASP A 75 0.01 -10.72 -5.50
CA ASP A 75 -1.27 -11.06 -6.12
C ASP A 75 -1.53 -10.23 -7.38
N THR A 76 -2.44 -10.73 -8.20
CA THR A 76 -2.94 -10.01 -9.36
C THR A 76 -4.33 -9.49 -9.06
N ILE A 77 -4.55 -8.21 -9.32
CA ILE A 77 -5.87 -7.58 -9.17
C ILE A 77 -6.35 -7.22 -10.56
N ALA A 78 -7.49 -7.77 -10.95
CA ALA A 78 -8.07 -7.53 -12.27
C ALA A 78 -8.36 -6.04 -12.49
N MET A 79 -8.47 -5.66 -13.76
CA MET A 79 -8.81 -4.28 -14.10
C MET A 79 -10.15 -3.89 -13.48
N LYS A 80 -10.24 -2.62 -13.06
CA LYS A 80 -11.47 -2.04 -12.49
C LYS A 80 -12.03 -2.84 -11.33
N SER A 81 -11.16 -3.50 -10.57
CA SER A 81 -11.54 -4.38 -9.46
C SER A 81 -10.89 -3.95 -8.18
N ARG A 82 -11.38 -4.53 -7.09
CA ARG A 82 -10.78 -4.33 -5.77
C ARG A 82 -10.59 -5.69 -5.10
N LYS A 83 -9.68 -5.72 -4.14
CA LYS A 83 -9.40 -6.93 -3.38
C LYS A 83 -9.07 -6.56 -1.95
N THR A 84 -9.63 -7.30 -1.01
CA THR A 84 -9.43 -7.05 0.41
C THR A 84 -8.48 -8.07 0.99
N TYR A 85 -7.52 -7.59 1.78
CA TYR A 85 -6.55 -8.42 2.49
C TYR A 85 -6.78 -8.22 3.98
N SER A 86 -7.20 -9.29 4.65
CA SER A 86 -7.55 -9.23 6.06
C SER A 86 -6.38 -9.64 6.94
N GLN A 87 -6.12 -8.85 7.96
CA GLN A 87 -5.14 -9.16 9.01
C GLN A 87 -3.78 -9.58 8.44
N MET A 88 -3.30 -8.84 7.46
CA MET A 88 -2.02 -9.10 6.82
C MET A 88 -0.88 -8.65 7.74
N LEU A 89 0.06 -9.55 7.99
CA LEU A 89 1.22 -9.22 8.82
C LEU A 89 2.16 -8.30 8.04
N ILE A 90 2.35 -7.10 8.56
CA ILE A 90 3.29 -6.14 7.96
C ILE A 90 4.68 -6.27 8.60
N GLY A 91 4.72 -6.51 9.90
CA GLY A 91 5.97 -6.65 10.61
C GLY A 91 5.80 -6.37 12.08
N PHE A 92 6.92 -6.19 12.75
CA PHE A 92 6.89 -5.84 14.17
C PHE A 92 6.69 -4.34 14.33
N VAL A 93 5.99 -3.98 15.38
CA VAL A 93 5.68 -2.58 15.66
C VAL A 93 6.11 -2.25 17.08
N ASN A 94 6.65 -1.05 17.25
CA ASN A 94 7.03 -0.56 18.56
C ASN A 94 5.79 -0.28 19.39
N VAL A 95 5.87 -0.54 20.70
CA VAL A 95 4.74 -0.34 21.60
C VAL A 95 4.31 1.14 21.66
N ASN A 96 5.21 2.06 21.31
CA ASN A 96 4.93 3.49 21.31
C ASN A 96 4.24 3.97 20.03
N ALA A 97 4.06 3.09 19.05
CA ALA A 97 3.35 3.46 17.84
C ALA A 97 1.88 3.66 18.15
N ASN A 98 1.36 4.82 17.79
CA ASN A 98 -0.03 5.18 18.06
C ASN A 98 -0.89 5.06 16.81
N LYS A 99 -0.35 5.42 15.67
CA LYS A 99 -1.05 5.40 14.38
C LYS A 99 -0.18 4.75 13.34
N ALA A 100 -0.83 4.27 12.29
CA ALA A 100 -0.14 3.76 11.12
C ALA A 100 -0.89 4.23 9.89
N LYS A 101 -0.11 4.58 8.86
CA LYS A 101 -0.68 4.97 7.58
C LYS A 101 0.05 4.21 6.48
N CYS A 102 -0.72 3.53 5.65
CA CYS A 102 -0.17 2.75 4.56
C CYS A 102 -0.46 3.42 3.22
N SER A 103 0.46 3.25 2.29
CA SER A 103 0.32 3.77 0.95
C SER A 103 0.90 2.78 -0.05
N VAL A 104 0.49 2.90 -1.30
CA VAL A 104 1.05 2.07 -2.38
C VAL A 104 2.34 2.72 -2.85
N VAL A 105 3.41 1.93 -2.87
CA VAL A 105 4.72 2.42 -3.29
C VAL A 105 4.98 2.06 -4.75
N THR A 106 4.73 0.81 -5.12
CA THR A 106 4.93 0.33 -6.48
C THR A 106 3.81 -0.62 -6.87
N ALA A 107 3.59 -0.74 -8.16
CA ALA A 107 2.71 -1.72 -8.74
C ALA A 107 3.18 -1.98 -10.15
N SER A 108 3.00 -3.21 -10.62
CA SER A 108 3.41 -3.61 -11.97
C SER A 108 2.19 -4.02 -12.78
N ARG A 109 2.27 -3.81 -14.07
CA ARG A 109 1.25 -4.31 -14.97
C ARG A 109 1.38 -5.83 -15.10
N ALA A 110 0.29 -6.50 -14.93
CA ALA A 110 0.26 -7.96 -15.06
C ALA A 110 0.30 -8.39 -16.51
#